data_20b8d6cf9e8f985b7dd12ae198269c92
#
_entry.id   20b8d6cf9e8f985b7dd12ae198269c92
#
_cell.length_a   1.000
_cell.length_b   1.000
_cell.length_c   1.000
_cell.angle_alpha   90.00
_cell.angle_beta   90.00
_cell.angle_gamma   90.00
#
_symmetry.space_group_name_H-M   'P 1'
#
loop_
_entity.id
_entity.type
_entity.pdbx_description
1 polymer ?
#
loop_
_entity_poly.entity_id
_entity_poly.type
_entity_poly.pdbx_seq_one_letter_code
_entity_poly.pdbx_strand_id
1 'polypeptide(L)'
;MQIIEHPVKKLRAALISSRLDLIERYQQYSDGEKKVLEDCLRPDGVLFRAITVRSDSDWIPAHPEESYDFQSFFSNPYRSTPCKGHHTIYIQTIGSFGEAALHTNLYVEWLRQYCEAFYYGLVVKTLPPVTVQSTGCTFRVNSCSNNLQLYAESWNFVFGQASLTEGMGVFSFARYDDNFYQRNYAGQLKKGSKPKPGDYSVFNNYYIPPITSTLLLRSCKVVSHEVGHMFGLQHCQWLQCVMQGSNHLEESDRGPLSLCPICLRKLQSSIGFKIADRYKALLQWVHDDGGSAGVHAVKPTEAFQEYGQWLQRCLAMME
;
A
#
# COMPACT_ATOMS: atom_id res chain seq x y z
N MET A 1 23.08 5.96 -10.10
CA MET A 1 21.65 6.15 -10.38
C MET A 1 21.38 5.60 -11.78
N GLN A 2 20.49 4.63 -11.89
CA GLN A 2 20.06 4.02 -13.14
C GLN A 2 18.57 4.29 -13.35
N ILE A 3 18.17 4.63 -14.57
CA ILE A 3 16.76 4.76 -14.95
C ILE A 3 16.41 3.53 -15.79
N ILE A 4 15.32 2.83 -15.40
CA ILE A 4 14.80 1.69 -16.15
C ILE A 4 13.66 2.20 -17.02
N GLU A 5 13.96 2.33 -18.32
CA GLU A 5 12.99 2.73 -19.33
C GLU A 5 12.58 1.54 -20.17
N HIS A 6 11.30 1.44 -20.46
CA HIS A 6 10.78 0.43 -21.36
C HIS A 6 10.38 1.06 -22.70
N PRO A 7 10.67 0.42 -23.83
CA PRO A 7 10.18 0.88 -25.13
C PRO A 7 8.65 1.01 -25.12
N VAL A 8 8.13 2.05 -25.77
CA VAL A 8 6.67 2.32 -25.86
C VAL A 8 5.89 1.09 -26.34
N LYS A 9 6.43 0.34 -27.31
CA LYS A 9 5.82 -0.91 -27.79
C LYS A 9 5.65 -1.94 -26.66
N LYS A 10 6.64 -2.06 -25.76
CA LYS A 10 6.62 -2.98 -24.61
C LYS A 10 5.60 -2.51 -23.57
N LEU A 11 5.57 -1.21 -23.25
CA LEU A 11 4.57 -0.62 -22.33
C LEU A 11 3.15 -0.80 -22.87
N ARG A 12 2.94 -0.55 -24.17
CA ARG A 12 1.64 -0.76 -24.81
C ARG A 12 1.19 -2.23 -24.73
N ALA A 13 2.07 -3.16 -25.02
CA ALA A 13 1.77 -4.60 -24.89
C ALA A 13 1.43 -4.97 -23.45
N ALA A 14 2.17 -4.44 -22.47
CA ALA A 14 1.91 -4.70 -21.04
C ALA A 14 0.60 -4.08 -20.54
N LEU A 15 0.23 -2.91 -21.06
CA LEU A 15 -0.99 -2.21 -20.70
C LEU A 15 -2.23 -2.82 -21.39
N ILE A 16 -2.17 -3.04 -22.71
CA ILE A 16 -3.34 -3.37 -23.53
C ILE A 16 -3.42 -4.88 -23.83
N SER A 17 -2.28 -5.59 -23.98
CA SER A 17 -2.19 -6.96 -24.48
C SER A 17 -2.21 -7.05 -26.01
N SER A 18 -1.88 -8.24 -26.53
CA SER A 18 -2.05 -8.62 -27.94
C SER A 18 -3.26 -9.54 -28.19
N ARG A 19 -3.93 -10.01 -27.14
CA ARG A 19 -5.13 -10.85 -27.24
C ARG A 19 -6.34 -10.00 -27.61
N LEU A 20 -7.10 -10.44 -28.60
CA LEU A 20 -8.25 -9.71 -29.14
C LEU A 20 -9.31 -9.40 -28.06
N ASP A 21 -9.66 -10.41 -27.25
CA ASP A 21 -10.64 -10.23 -26.17
C ASP A 21 -10.22 -9.18 -25.13
N LEU A 22 -8.90 -9.03 -24.85
CA LEU A 22 -8.37 -8.04 -23.92
C LEU A 22 -8.25 -6.66 -24.57
N ILE A 23 -8.05 -6.60 -25.87
CA ILE A 23 -8.11 -5.37 -26.67
C ILE A 23 -9.55 -4.84 -26.67
N GLU A 24 -10.53 -5.71 -26.96
CA GLU A 24 -11.96 -5.34 -26.94
C GLU A 24 -12.40 -4.80 -25.57
N ARG A 25 -11.96 -5.44 -24.46
CA ARG A 25 -12.18 -4.93 -23.10
C ARG A 25 -11.54 -3.56 -22.89
N TYR A 26 -10.35 -3.33 -23.44
CA TYR A 26 -9.69 -2.05 -23.35
C TYR A 26 -10.44 -0.94 -24.12
N GLN A 27 -11.06 -1.28 -25.24
CA GLN A 27 -11.87 -0.33 -26.00
C GLN A 27 -13.09 0.20 -25.23
N GLN A 28 -13.55 -0.51 -24.22
CA GLN A 28 -14.69 -0.10 -23.39
C GLN A 28 -14.39 1.03 -22.40
N TYR A 29 -13.10 1.33 -22.16
CA TYR A 29 -12.74 2.51 -21.36
C TYR A 29 -13.19 3.80 -22.08
N SER A 30 -13.65 4.79 -21.30
CA SER A 30 -13.94 6.11 -21.84
C SER A 30 -12.67 6.76 -22.44
N ASP A 31 -12.85 7.74 -23.33
CA ASP A 31 -11.71 8.43 -23.91
C ASP A 31 -10.86 9.16 -22.85
N GLY A 32 -11.49 9.71 -21.80
CA GLY A 32 -10.79 10.31 -20.68
C GLY A 32 -9.95 9.31 -19.90
N GLU A 33 -10.49 8.10 -19.62
CA GLU A 33 -9.73 7.04 -18.97
C GLU A 33 -8.56 6.56 -19.83
N LYS A 34 -8.77 6.41 -21.14
CA LYS A 34 -7.69 6.06 -22.09
C LYS A 34 -6.60 7.13 -22.12
N LYS A 35 -6.96 8.43 -22.14
CA LYS A 35 -5.97 9.52 -22.09
C LYS A 35 -5.02 9.36 -20.88
N VAL A 36 -5.56 9.06 -19.69
CA VAL A 36 -4.76 8.86 -18.48
C VAL A 36 -3.95 7.58 -18.57
N LEU A 37 -4.55 6.44 -18.95
CA LEU A 37 -3.86 5.16 -19.02
C LEU A 37 -2.73 5.18 -20.07
N GLU A 38 -2.91 5.88 -21.18
CA GLU A 38 -1.94 5.98 -22.27
C GLU A 38 -0.93 7.12 -22.10
N ASP A 39 -1.01 7.91 -21.02
CA ASP A 39 -0.04 8.97 -20.75
C ASP A 39 1.40 8.44 -20.75
N CYS A 40 1.62 7.26 -20.18
CA CYS A 40 2.92 6.59 -20.17
C CYS A 40 3.43 6.13 -21.56
N LEU A 41 2.59 6.16 -22.57
CA LEU A 41 2.95 5.79 -23.96
C LEU A 41 3.34 7.01 -24.81
N ARG A 42 3.16 8.21 -24.27
CA ARG A 42 3.45 9.46 -24.98
C ARG A 42 4.85 9.97 -24.61
N PRO A 43 5.58 10.54 -25.56
CA PRO A 43 6.91 11.14 -25.28
C PRO A 43 6.83 12.31 -24.29
N ASP A 44 5.72 13.03 -24.28
CA ASP A 44 5.41 14.19 -23.43
C ASP A 44 4.57 13.83 -22.21
N GLY A 45 4.43 12.53 -21.90
CA GLY A 45 3.67 12.05 -20.74
C GLY A 45 4.26 12.55 -19.43
N VAL A 46 3.39 13.05 -18.54
CA VAL A 46 3.81 13.73 -17.28
C VAL A 46 3.27 13.08 -16.01
N LEU A 47 2.33 12.14 -16.15
CA LEU A 47 1.67 11.53 -14.98
C LEU A 47 2.46 10.37 -14.39
N PHE A 48 3.18 9.62 -15.23
CA PHE A 48 3.87 8.40 -14.80
C PHE A 48 5.35 8.45 -15.18
N ARG A 49 6.21 8.04 -14.25
CA ARG A 49 7.66 8.14 -14.39
C ARG A 49 8.30 6.78 -14.54
N ALA A 50 9.43 6.73 -15.23
CA ALA A 50 10.30 5.57 -15.29
C ALA A 50 10.86 5.22 -13.90
N ILE A 51 11.17 3.95 -13.68
CA ILE A 51 11.72 3.48 -12.40
C ILE A 51 13.14 4.01 -12.24
N THR A 52 13.46 4.51 -11.04
CA THR A 52 14.79 4.98 -10.70
C THR A 52 15.41 4.07 -9.65
N VAL A 53 16.53 3.45 -9.98
CA VAL A 53 17.38 2.67 -9.08
C VAL A 53 18.55 3.54 -8.65
N ARG A 54 18.76 3.67 -7.35
CA ARG A 54 19.84 4.49 -6.78
C ARG A 54 20.99 3.66 -6.24
N SER A 55 20.74 2.41 -5.86
CA SER A 55 21.69 1.51 -5.21
C SER A 55 21.49 0.07 -5.65
N ASP A 56 22.52 -0.74 -5.61
CA ASP A 56 22.43 -2.19 -5.82
C ASP A 56 21.64 -2.89 -4.68
N SER A 57 21.42 -2.20 -3.57
CA SER A 57 20.57 -2.66 -2.48
C SER A 57 19.08 -2.36 -2.69
N ASP A 58 18.71 -1.59 -3.71
CA ASP A 58 17.30 -1.39 -4.07
C ASP A 58 16.68 -2.73 -4.52
N TRP A 59 15.36 -2.85 -4.44
CA TRP A 59 14.65 -4.10 -4.65
C TRP A 59 14.94 -4.75 -6.00
N ILE A 60 14.82 -4.00 -7.09
CA ILE A 60 14.91 -4.55 -8.45
C ILE A 60 16.26 -5.22 -8.74
N PRO A 61 17.42 -4.60 -8.45
CA PRO A 61 18.70 -5.29 -8.64
C PRO A 61 18.93 -6.41 -7.64
N ALA A 62 18.45 -6.27 -6.39
CA ALA A 62 18.66 -7.27 -5.35
C ALA A 62 17.75 -8.51 -5.51
N HIS A 63 16.56 -8.33 -6.10
CA HIS A 63 15.56 -9.38 -6.30
C HIS A 63 15.02 -9.34 -7.72
N PRO A 64 15.76 -9.85 -8.71
CA PRO A 64 15.30 -9.90 -10.11
C PRO A 64 13.98 -10.69 -10.21
N GLU A 65 12.95 -10.05 -10.73
CA GLU A 65 11.63 -10.62 -10.94
C GLU A 65 11.22 -10.46 -12.42
N GLU A 66 10.41 -11.38 -12.91
CA GLU A 66 9.83 -11.25 -14.25
C GLU A 66 8.77 -10.16 -14.28
N SER A 67 8.72 -9.45 -15.41
CA SER A 67 7.71 -8.41 -15.61
C SER A 67 6.32 -9.02 -15.75
N TYR A 68 5.39 -8.64 -14.89
CA TYR A 68 4.02 -9.13 -14.85
C TYR A 68 3.07 -8.15 -15.53
N ASP A 69 2.64 -8.48 -16.76
CA ASP A 69 1.77 -7.63 -17.58
C ASP A 69 0.27 -7.82 -17.29
N PHE A 70 -0.59 -7.08 -18.00
CA PHE A 70 -2.04 -7.20 -17.83
C PHE A 70 -2.56 -8.57 -18.29
N GLN A 71 -2.03 -9.12 -19.37
CA GLN A 71 -2.45 -10.42 -19.89
C GLN A 71 -2.15 -11.55 -18.91
N SER A 72 -0.95 -11.58 -18.33
CA SER A 72 -0.52 -12.56 -17.33
C SER A 72 -1.41 -12.47 -16.09
N PHE A 73 -1.69 -11.24 -15.62
CA PHE A 73 -2.60 -11.01 -14.52
C PHE A 73 -4.02 -11.50 -14.81
N PHE A 74 -4.58 -11.14 -15.96
CA PHE A 74 -5.95 -11.50 -16.32
C PHE A 74 -6.14 -13.00 -16.49
N SER A 75 -5.10 -13.69 -16.95
CA SER A 75 -5.10 -15.15 -17.15
C SER A 75 -4.79 -15.93 -15.86
N ASN A 76 -4.39 -15.26 -14.79
CA ASN A 76 -4.10 -15.92 -13.52
C ASN A 76 -5.43 -16.38 -12.85
N PRO A 77 -5.66 -17.69 -12.67
CA PRO A 77 -6.89 -18.20 -12.08
C PRO A 77 -7.03 -17.89 -10.59
N TYR A 78 -5.91 -17.57 -9.91
CA TYR A 78 -5.87 -17.29 -8.48
C TYR A 78 -6.08 -15.81 -8.14
N ARG A 79 -6.17 -14.90 -9.15
CA ARG A 79 -6.46 -13.50 -8.89
C ARG A 79 -7.82 -13.33 -8.22
N SER A 80 -7.89 -12.50 -7.19
CA SER A 80 -9.15 -12.21 -6.52
C SER A 80 -10.03 -11.31 -7.39
N THR A 81 -11.29 -11.73 -7.56
CA THR A 81 -12.32 -10.92 -8.20
C THR A 81 -13.51 -10.84 -7.25
N PRO A 82 -13.78 -9.68 -6.66
CA PRO A 82 -14.90 -9.48 -5.75
C PRO A 82 -16.22 -9.86 -6.40
N CYS A 83 -17.12 -10.45 -5.62
CA CYS A 83 -18.45 -10.84 -6.07
C CYS A 83 -19.48 -10.55 -4.97
N LYS A 84 -20.76 -10.76 -5.27
CA LYS A 84 -21.85 -10.56 -4.31
C LYS A 84 -21.61 -11.41 -3.06
N GLY A 85 -21.51 -10.75 -1.89
CA GLY A 85 -21.20 -11.39 -0.60
C GLY A 85 -19.70 -11.48 -0.27
N HIS A 86 -18.80 -11.26 -1.24
CA HIS A 86 -17.34 -11.26 -1.06
C HIS A 86 -16.72 -9.99 -1.64
N HIS A 87 -17.09 -8.82 -1.08
CA HIS A 87 -16.64 -7.49 -1.52
C HIS A 87 -16.27 -6.59 -0.33
N THR A 88 -15.90 -7.20 0.80
CA THR A 88 -15.52 -6.47 2.01
C THR A 88 -14.07 -6.77 2.37
N ILE A 89 -13.29 -5.72 2.61
CA ILE A 89 -11.96 -5.78 3.21
C ILE A 89 -12.14 -5.57 4.72
N TYR A 90 -11.51 -6.40 5.53
CA TYR A 90 -11.51 -6.27 6.98
C TYR A 90 -10.14 -5.83 7.47
N ILE A 91 -10.12 -4.80 8.31
CA ILE A 91 -8.92 -4.31 9.00
C ILE A 91 -9.07 -4.68 10.48
N GLN A 92 -8.06 -5.35 11.03
CA GLN A 92 -8.05 -5.75 12.43
C GLN A 92 -6.71 -5.38 13.07
N THR A 93 -6.77 -4.72 14.20
CA THR A 93 -5.57 -4.37 14.97
C THR A 93 -5.17 -5.51 15.90
N ILE A 94 -3.86 -5.72 16.04
CA ILE A 94 -3.27 -6.74 16.91
C ILE A 94 -2.56 -6.03 18.06
N GLY A 95 -2.94 -6.35 19.29
CA GLY A 95 -2.39 -5.76 20.49
C GLY A 95 -3.29 -4.71 21.15
N SER A 96 -2.85 -4.19 22.30
CA SER A 96 -3.54 -3.15 23.04
C SER A 96 -2.81 -1.82 22.88
N PHE A 97 -3.56 -0.75 22.72
CA PHE A 97 -3.01 0.61 22.53
C PHE A 97 -3.08 1.47 23.80
N GLY A 98 -3.47 0.88 24.94
CA GLY A 98 -3.50 1.57 26.24
C GLY A 98 -4.27 2.89 26.20
N GLU A 99 -3.78 3.91 26.93
CA GLU A 99 -4.38 5.25 26.98
C GLU A 99 -4.32 6.01 25.64
N ALA A 100 -3.45 5.63 24.73
CA ALA A 100 -3.38 6.18 23.37
C ALA A 100 -4.46 5.60 22.43
N ALA A 101 -5.37 4.78 22.91
CA ALA A 101 -6.40 4.11 22.10
C ALA A 101 -7.22 5.08 21.24
N LEU A 102 -7.51 6.29 21.75
CA LEU A 102 -8.29 7.30 21.02
C LEU A 102 -7.54 7.74 19.74
N HIS A 103 -6.28 8.11 19.86
CA HIS A 103 -5.46 8.51 18.69
C HIS A 103 -5.26 7.35 17.72
N THR A 104 -5.09 6.15 18.23
CA THR A 104 -4.95 4.94 17.40
C THR A 104 -6.24 4.61 16.67
N ASN A 105 -7.40 4.75 17.30
CA ASN A 105 -8.68 4.53 16.64
C ASN A 105 -8.91 5.52 15.49
N LEU A 106 -8.55 6.80 15.69
CA LEU A 106 -8.59 7.79 14.61
C LEU A 106 -7.64 7.44 13.46
N TYR A 107 -6.44 7.03 13.78
CA TYR A 107 -5.46 6.60 12.78
C TYR A 107 -5.93 5.39 11.98
N VAL A 108 -6.47 4.37 12.64
CA VAL A 108 -7.06 3.20 12.00
C VAL A 108 -8.25 3.60 11.13
N GLU A 109 -9.08 4.54 11.59
CA GLU A 109 -10.22 5.03 10.81
C GLU A 109 -9.76 5.80 9.56
N TRP A 110 -8.72 6.63 9.64
CA TRP A 110 -8.14 7.29 8.47
C TRP A 110 -7.59 6.28 7.46
N LEU A 111 -6.93 5.23 7.93
CA LEU A 111 -6.44 4.14 7.06
C LEU A 111 -7.60 3.35 6.45
N ARG A 112 -8.66 3.10 7.22
CA ARG A 112 -9.87 2.45 6.72
C ARG A 112 -10.49 3.25 5.57
N GLN A 113 -10.71 4.55 5.79
CA GLN A 113 -11.27 5.45 4.78
C GLN A 113 -10.37 5.56 3.54
N TYR A 114 -9.05 5.64 3.75
CA TYR A 114 -8.09 5.62 2.65
C TYR A 114 -8.18 4.31 1.86
N CYS A 115 -8.22 3.18 2.53
CA CYS A 115 -8.33 1.87 1.90
C CYS A 115 -9.64 1.76 1.08
N GLU A 116 -10.75 2.28 1.59
CA GLU A 116 -12.03 2.32 0.89
C GLU A 116 -12.00 3.22 -0.35
N ALA A 117 -11.30 4.36 -0.30
CA ALA A 117 -11.07 5.22 -1.45
C ALA A 117 -10.11 4.59 -2.48
N PHE A 118 -9.04 3.92 -2.02
CA PHE A 118 -8.06 3.29 -2.89
C PHE A 118 -8.62 2.06 -3.63
N TYR A 119 -9.40 1.24 -2.93
CA TYR A 119 -10.12 0.07 -3.45
C TYR A 119 -11.58 0.39 -3.73
N TYR A 120 -11.81 1.52 -4.36
CA TYR A 120 -13.14 2.07 -4.65
C TYR A 120 -14.08 1.04 -5.26
N GLY A 121 -15.28 0.93 -4.70
CA GLY A 121 -16.27 -0.10 -5.05
C GLY A 121 -16.32 -1.27 -4.06
N LEU A 122 -15.38 -1.33 -3.10
CA LEU A 122 -15.41 -2.28 -1.99
C LEU A 122 -15.80 -1.58 -0.69
N VAL A 123 -16.32 -2.36 0.25
CA VAL A 123 -16.60 -1.92 1.61
C VAL A 123 -15.39 -2.25 2.48
N VAL A 124 -14.95 -1.31 3.32
CA VAL A 124 -13.87 -1.55 4.27
C VAL A 124 -14.40 -1.41 5.69
N LYS A 125 -14.23 -2.45 6.50
CA LYS A 125 -14.71 -2.52 7.89
C LYS A 125 -13.56 -2.78 8.85
N THR A 126 -13.65 -2.21 10.05
CA THR A 126 -12.77 -2.56 11.16
C THR A 126 -13.41 -3.69 11.98
N LEU A 127 -12.58 -4.63 12.41
CA LEU A 127 -12.94 -5.66 13.38
C LEU A 127 -12.46 -5.28 14.77
N PRO A 128 -13.06 -5.83 15.83
CA PRO A 128 -12.55 -5.65 17.18
C PRO A 128 -11.08 -6.04 17.28
N PRO A 129 -10.27 -5.30 18.07
CA PRO A 129 -8.88 -5.65 18.31
C PRO A 129 -8.73 -7.08 18.86
N VAL A 130 -7.66 -7.75 18.47
CA VAL A 130 -7.28 -9.06 19.01
C VAL A 130 -5.97 -8.97 19.77
N THR A 131 -5.77 -9.86 20.73
CA THR A 131 -4.50 -9.94 21.47
C THR A 131 -3.47 -10.71 20.63
N VAL A 132 -2.18 -10.47 20.89
CA VAL A 132 -1.09 -11.22 20.24
C VAL A 132 -1.24 -12.73 20.49
N GLN A 133 -1.72 -13.13 21.67
CA GLN A 133 -1.96 -14.54 22.02
C GLN A 133 -3.10 -15.18 21.23
N SER A 134 -4.14 -14.42 20.86
CA SER A 134 -5.32 -14.96 20.18
C SER A 134 -5.15 -15.12 18.67
N THR A 135 -4.07 -14.58 18.08
CA THR A 135 -3.86 -14.63 16.62
C THR A 135 -3.43 -15.99 16.11
N GLY A 136 -2.88 -16.86 16.98
CA GLY A 136 -2.27 -18.15 16.57
C GLY A 136 -1.01 -18.00 15.71
N CYS A 137 -0.56 -16.78 15.44
CA CYS A 137 0.62 -16.50 14.63
C CYS A 137 1.91 -16.56 15.48
N THR A 138 3.01 -16.93 14.84
CA THR A 138 4.34 -16.87 15.46
C THR A 138 4.96 -15.50 15.17
N PHE A 139 5.27 -14.74 16.22
CA PHE A 139 5.93 -13.45 16.10
C PHE A 139 7.35 -13.53 16.64
N ARG A 140 8.30 -12.90 15.95
CA ARG A 140 9.62 -12.61 16.53
C ARG A 140 9.60 -11.22 17.15
N VAL A 141 10.09 -11.12 18.37
CA VAL A 141 10.30 -9.84 19.05
C VAL A 141 11.77 -9.48 18.88
N ASN A 142 12.04 -8.30 18.33
CA ASN A 142 13.40 -7.79 18.30
C ASN A 142 13.80 -7.41 19.73
N SER A 143 14.98 -7.84 20.16
CA SER A 143 15.53 -7.49 21.47
C SER A 143 15.77 -5.99 21.71
N CYS A 144 15.60 -5.19 20.67
CA CYS A 144 15.82 -3.73 20.69
C CYS A 144 14.56 -2.89 20.73
N SER A 145 13.35 -3.47 20.59
CA SER A 145 12.12 -2.70 20.60
C SER A 145 10.93 -3.46 21.18
N ASN A 146 10.00 -2.73 21.77
CA ASN A 146 8.71 -3.24 22.25
C ASN A 146 7.68 -3.44 21.13
N ASN A 147 8.02 -3.06 19.88
CA ASN A 147 7.11 -3.14 18.76
C ASN A 147 7.12 -4.53 18.14
N LEU A 148 5.95 -4.97 17.74
CA LEU A 148 5.81 -6.19 16.95
C LEU A 148 6.45 -5.95 15.58
N GLN A 149 7.41 -6.81 15.22
CA GLN A 149 8.07 -6.76 13.93
C GLN A 149 7.81 -8.04 13.16
N LEU A 150 7.66 -7.90 11.86
CA LEU A 150 7.46 -9.01 10.95
C LEU A 150 8.82 -9.49 10.41
N TYR A 151 8.98 -10.79 10.28
CA TYR A 151 10.18 -11.45 9.76
C TYR A 151 9.78 -12.54 8.77
N ALA A 152 10.51 -12.65 7.68
CA ALA A 152 10.50 -13.80 6.81
C ALA A 152 11.79 -14.61 6.99
N GLU A 153 11.81 -15.91 6.65
CA GLU A 153 12.93 -16.81 6.94
C GLU A 153 14.28 -16.34 6.38
N SER A 154 14.27 -15.74 5.19
CA SER A 154 15.49 -15.28 4.50
C SER A 154 15.79 -13.79 4.69
N TRP A 155 14.98 -13.06 5.46
CA TRP A 155 15.09 -11.61 5.58
C TRP A 155 15.23 -11.18 7.03
N ASN A 156 15.94 -10.06 7.24
CA ASN A 156 16.09 -9.48 8.58
C ASN A 156 14.77 -8.97 9.16
N PHE A 157 13.86 -8.48 8.30
CA PHE A 157 12.50 -8.04 8.62
C PHE A 157 11.70 -7.85 7.34
N VAL A 158 10.38 -7.67 7.46
CA VAL A 158 9.47 -7.23 6.40
C VAL A 158 8.58 -6.11 6.92
N PHE A 159 8.18 -5.17 6.06
CA PHE A 159 7.19 -4.14 6.39
C PHE A 159 5.78 -4.72 6.43
N GLY A 160 5.48 -5.60 5.49
CA GLY A 160 4.25 -6.33 5.38
C GLY A 160 4.47 -7.66 4.69
N GLN A 161 3.49 -8.52 4.77
CA GLN A 161 3.41 -9.78 4.04
C GLN A 161 1.96 -10.10 3.76
N ALA A 162 1.64 -10.41 2.52
CA ALA A 162 0.31 -10.82 2.11
C ALA A 162 0.32 -12.19 1.44
N SER A 163 -0.77 -12.92 1.62
CA SER A 163 -1.04 -14.19 0.95
C SER A 163 -2.25 -14.06 0.06
N LEU A 164 -2.05 -14.26 -1.23
CA LEU A 164 -3.15 -14.26 -2.21
C LEU A 164 -4.13 -15.41 -1.95
N THR A 165 -3.61 -16.60 -1.65
CA THR A 165 -4.41 -17.82 -1.45
C THR A 165 -5.26 -17.76 -0.19
N GLU A 166 -4.71 -17.17 0.88
CA GLU A 166 -5.41 -17.03 2.17
C GLU A 166 -6.29 -15.77 2.21
N GLY A 167 -6.09 -14.83 1.28
CA GLY A 167 -6.79 -13.54 1.29
C GLY A 167 -6.50 -12.71 2.54
N MET A 168 -5.29 -12.84 3.11
CA MET A 168 -4.88 -12.17 4.33
C MET A 168 -3.54 -11.46 4.13
N GLY A 169 -3.39 -10.33 4.83
CA GLY A 169 -2.12 -9.62 4.91
C GLY A 169 -1.88 -9.13 6.33
N VAL A 170 -0.62 -9.04 6.72
CA VAL A 170 -0.20 -8.51 8.01
C VAL A 170 0.94 -7.53 7.79
N PHE A 171 0.91 -6.40 8.47
CA PHE A 171 1.94 -5.37 8.36
C PHE A 171 2.15 -4.65 9.69
N SER A 172 3.36 -4.11 9.87
CA SER A 172 3.76 -3.40 11.08
C SER A 172 4.24 -2.01 10.74
N PHE A 173 3.76 -1.02 11.47
CA PHE A 173 4.19 0.38 11.30
C PHE A 173 5.40 0.76 12.15
N ALA A 174 5.94 -0.16 12.95
CA ALA A 174 7.04 0.13 13.88
C ALA A 174 8.25 0.79 13.21
N ARG A 175 8.64 0.27 12.04
CA ARG A 175 9.81 0.77 11.29
C ARG A 175 9.55 2.01 10.46
N TYR A 176 8.30 2.47 10.41
CA TYR A 176 7.92 3.70 9.71
C TYR A 176 8.04 4.96 10.58
N ASP A 177 8.23 4.78 11.92
CA ASP A 177 8.57 5.88 12.82
C ASP A 177 10.01 6.34 12.55
N ASP A 178 10.21 7.63 12.28
CA ASP A 178 11.51 8.23 12.01
C ASP A 178 12.50 8.06 13.17
N ASN A 179 11.99 7.90 14.39
CA ASN A 179 12.79 7.71 15.59
C ASN A 179 13.21 6.26 15.83
N PHE A 180 12.69 5.29 15.08
CA PHE A 180 12.89 3.85 15.31
C PHE A 180 14.37 3.47 15.40
N TYR A 181 15.21 4.07 14.58
CA TYR A 181 16.64 3.77 14.51
C TYR A 181 17.51 4.61 15.47
N GLN A 182 16.92 5.50 16.25
CA GLN A 182 17.67 6.31 17.21
C GLN A 182 18.08 5.48 18.43
N ARG A 183 19.27 5.78 18.99
CA ARG A 183 19.83 5.06 20.17
C ARG A 183 18.94 5.14 21.41
N ASN A 184 18.14 6.19 21.54
CA ASN A 184 17.23 6.44 22.66
C ASN A 184 15.76 6.23 22.27
N TYR A 185 15.49 5.37 21.28
CA TYR A 185 14.14 5.08 20.85
C TYR A 185 13.27 4.64 22.04
N ALA A 186 12.17 5.34 22.28
CA ALA A 186 11.28 5.10 23.41
C ALA A 186 10.62 3.71 23.39
N GLY A 187 10.49 3.09 22.22
CA GLY A 187 9.97 1.74 22.03
C GLY A 187 11.00 0.64 22.25
N GLN A 188 12.24 0.95 22.69
CA GLN A 188 13.25 -0.08 22.98
C GLN A 188 12.88 -0.87 24.24
N LEU A 189 13.06 -2.19 24.16
CA LEU A 189 12.98 -3.05 25.36
C LEU A 189 14.06 -2.65 26.36
N LYS A 190 13.67 -2.47 27.62
CA LYS A 190 14.65 -2.27 28.70
C LYS A 190 15.61 -3.46 28.76
N LYS A 191 16.91 -3.20 28.93
CA LYS A 191 17.93 -4.26 29.12
C LYS A 191 17.46 -5.24 30.19
N GLY A 192 17.39 -6.52 29.86
CA GLY A 192 16.92 -7.58 30.78
C GLY A 192 15.46 -8.01 30.61
N SER A 193 14.63 -7.26 29.89
CA SER A 193 13.21 -7.57 29.63
C SER A 193 13.04 -8.48 28.41
N LYS A 194 13.62 -9.68 28.44
CA LYS A 194 13.32 -10.68 27.39
C LYS A 194 11.94 -11.27 27.69
N PRO A 195 10.97 -11.22 26.77
CA PRO A 195 9.70 -11.89 26.98
C PRO A 195 9.93 -13.39 27.12
N LYS A 196 9.29 -13.99 28.12
CA LYS A 196 9.26 -15.44 28.25
C LYS A 196 8.37 -16.02 27.16
N PRO A 197 8.66 -17.23 26.63
CA PRO A 197 7.76 -17.89 25.70
C PRO A 197 6.33 -17.93 26.27
N GLY A 198 5.37 -17.41 25.51
CA GLY A 198 3.96 -17.31 25.93
C GLY A 198 3.59 -16.11 26.80
N ASP A 199 4.54 -15.30 27.26
CA ASP A 199 4.29 -14.06 27.98
C ASP A 199 4.48 -12.86 27.05
N TYR A 200 3.37 -12.25 26.65
CA TYR A 200 3.34 -11.07 25.77
C TYR A 200 3.03 -9.79 26.54
N SER A 201 3.11 -9.80 27.89
CA SER A 201 2.81 -8.63 28.74
C SER A 201 3.70 -7.42 28.45
N VAL A 202 4.88 -7.65 27.87
CA VAL A 202 5.79 -6.61 27.38
C VAL A 202 5.14 -5.66 26.36
N PHE A 203 4.08 -6.10 25.69
CA PHE A 203 3.34 -5.28 24.71
C PHE A 203 2.17 -4.50 25.34
N ASN A 204 1.87 -4.66 26.61
CA ASN A 204 0.71 -4.02 27.24
C ASN A 204 0.87 -2.51 27.42
N ASN A 205 2.09 -1.98 27.46
CA ASN A 205 2.39 -0.56 27.65
C ASN A 205 3.55 -0.14 26.73
N TYR A 206 3.45 -0.44 25.46
CA TYR A 206 4.51 -0.08 24.55
C TYR A 206 4.33 1.31 23.95
N TYR A 207 5.44 1.84 23.44
CA TYR A 207 5.48 3.13 22.82
C TYR A 207 4.64 3.16 21.53
N ILE A 208 3.79 4.18 21.45
CA ILE A 208 3.06 4.50 20.23
C ILE A 208 3.70 5.77 19.65
N PRO A 209 4.22 5.72 18.43
CA PRO A 209 4.81 6.90 17.81
C PRO A 209 3.78 8.00 17.59
N PRO A 210 4.19 9.27 17.60
CA PRO A 210 3.32 10.37 17.16
C PRO A 210 2.83 10.12 15.74
N ILE A 211 1.54 10.31 15.50
CA ILE A 211 0.95 10.15 14.18
C ILE A 211 1.26 11.40 13.37
N THR A 212 2.33 11.34 12.58
CA THR A 212 2.74 12.38 11.64
C THR A 212 2.15 12.12 10.26
N SER A 213 2.11 13.14 9.39
CA SER A 213 1.70 12.97 7.99
C SER A 213 2.62 12.00 7.23
N THR A 214 3.90 11.97 7.55
CA THR A 214 4.86 11.01 6.98
C THR A 214 4.54 9.58 7.40
N LEU A 215 4.27 9.34 8.69
CA LEU A 215 3.85 8.02 9.18
C LEU A 215 2.56 7.56 8.49
N LEU A 216 1.57 8.45 8.38
CA LEU A 216 0.31 8.14 7.70
C LEU A 216 0.53 7.82 6.22
N LEU A 217 1.36 8.59 5.51
CA LEU A 217 1.69 8.34 4.10
C LEU A 217 2.35 6.96 3.91
N ARG A 218 3.37 6.64 4.71
CA ARG A 218 4.04 5.34 4.68
C ARG A 218 3.07 4.19 4.95
N SER A 219 2.15 4.39 5.89
CA SER A 219 1.13 3.39 6.21
C SER A 219 0.12 3.20 5.08
N CYS A 220 -0.30 4.28 4.43
CA CYS A 220 -1.12 4.20 3.22
C CYS A 220 -0.41 3.43 2.10
N LYS A 221 0.91 3.63 1.91
CA LYS A 221 1.70 2.88 0.91
C LYS A 221 1.69 1.38 1.21
N VAL A 222 2.02 0.97 2.44
CA VAL A 222 2.07 -0.47 2.76
C VAL A 222 0.69 -1.12 2.70
N VAL A 223 -0.35 -0.46 3.20
CA VAL A 223 -1.72 -0.98 3.08
C VAL A 223 -2.11 -1.18 1.63
N SER A 224 -1.84 -0.21 0.75
CA SER A 224 -2.13 -0.32 -0.67
C SER A 224 -1.31 -1.43 -1.34
N HIS A 225 -0.07 -1.62 -0.94
CA HIS A 225 0.83 -2.63 -1.47
C HIS A 225 0.37 -4.03 -1.09
N GLU A 226 0.22 -4.30 0.21
CA GLU A 226 -0.11 -5.63 0.72
C GLU A 226 -1.52 -6.07 0.30
N VAL A 227 -2.51 -5.19 0.38
CA VAL A 227 -3.86 -5.50 -0.12
C VAL A 227 -3.84 -5.69 -1.64
N GLY A 228 -2.98 -4.97 -2.38
CA GLY A 228 -2.75 -5.17 -3.80
C GLY A 228 -2.33 -6.61 -4.12
N HIS A 229 -1.43 -7.20 -3.32
CA HIS A 229 -1.04 -8.60 -3.45
C HIS A 229 -2.21 -9.56 -3.25
N MET A 230 -3.14 -9.25 -2.35
CA MET A 230 -4.36 -10.06 -2.13
C MET A 230 -5.30 -10.05 -3.36
N PHE A 231 -5.16 -9.07 -4.27
CA PHE A 231 -5.85 -9.06 -5.58
C PHE A 231 -5.06 -9.78 -6.67
N GLY A 232 -3.84 -10.26 -6.39
CA GLY A 232 -2.96 -10.91 -7.36
C GLY A 232 -2.04 -9.96 -8.10
N LEU A 233 -1.91 -8.69 -7.67
CA LEU A 233 -0.87 -7.81 -8.19
C LEU A 233 0.49 -8.29 -7.66
N GLN A 234 1.47 -8.41 -8.53
CA GLN A 234 2.87 -8.67 -8.18
C GLN A 234 3.67 -7.37 -8.13
N HIS A 235 4.92 -7.43 -7.69
CA HIS A 235 5.80 -6.28 -7.72
C HIS A 235 5.91 -5.70 -9.13
N CYS A 236 5.76 -4.39 -9.22
CA CYS A 236 5.72 -3.69 -10.50
C CYS A 236 7.13 -3.45 -11.05
N GLN A 237 7.37 -3.92 -12.27
CA GLN A 237 8.64 -3.74 -13.00
C GLN A 237 8.53 -2.75 -14.17
N TRP A 238 7.38 -2.02 -14.28
CA TRP A 238 7.07 -1.23 -15.46
C TRP A 238 7.39 0.25 -15.31
N LEU A 239 6.86 0.87 -14.26
CA LEU A 239 6.95 2.30 -13.96
C LEU A 239 6.96 2.49 -12.46
N GLN A 240 7.29 3.69 -11.99
CA GLN A 240 7.11 4.04 -10.58
C GLN A 240 5.66 3.77 -10.14
N CYS A 241 5.50 3.00 -9.09
CA CYS A 241 4.21 2.44 -8.69
C CYS A 241 4.23 2.09 -7.20
N VAL A 242 3.10 2.22 -6.51
CA VAL A 242 2.98 1.74 -5.13
C VAL A 242 3.21 0.23 -5.00
N MET A 243 3.01 -0.52 -6.10
CA MET A 243 3.30 -1.97 -6.15
C MET A 243 4.78 -2.30 -6.41
N GLN A 244 5.71 -1.36 -6.40
CA GLN A 244 7.14 -1.71 -6.43
C GLN A 244 7.58 -2.31 -5.10
N GLY A 245 8.39 -3.37 -5.14
CA GLY A 245 9.11 -3.85 -3.96
C GLY A 245 10.08 -2.81 -3.42
N SER A 246 10.40 -2.87 -2.15
CA SER A 246 11.40 -2.01 -1.51
C SER A 246 12.13 -2.74 -0.39
N ASN A 247 13.46 -2.66 -0.39
CA ASN A 247 14.31 -3.30 0.61
C ASN A 247 14.54 -2.43 1.86
N HIS A 248 14.35 -1.13 1.74
CA HIS A 248 14.58 -0.20 2.83
C HIS A 248 13.66 1.02 2.75
N LEU A 249 13.55 1.75 3.87
CA LEU A 249 12.57 2.82 4.03
C LEU A 249 12.80 3.98 3.03
N GLU A 250 14.06 4.34 2.75
CA GLU A 250 14.37 5.40 1.79
C GLU A 250 13.93 5.04 0.37
N GLU A 251 14.06 3.78 -0.04
CA GLU A 251 13.52 3.30 -1.32
C GLU A 251 11.99 3.39 -1.36
N SER A 252 11.33 2.94 -0.30
CA SER A 252 9.88 3.06 -0.14
C SER A 252 9.41 4.52 -0.18
N ASP A 253 10.12 5.44 0.48
CA ASP A 253 9.77 6.86 0.51
C ASP A 253 9.87 7.52 -0.87
N ARG A 254 10.80 7.10 -1.71
CA ARG A 254 10.95 7.59 -3.09
C ARG A 254 9.80 7.18 -4.02
N GLY A 255 9.16 6.05 -3.72
CA GLY A 255 8.05 5.53 -4.52
C GLY A 255 6.79 6.38 -4.39
N PRO A 256 5.92 6.41 -5.43
CA PRO A 256 4.64 7.11 -5.36
C PRO A 256 3.60 6.33 -4.54
N LEU A 257 2.54 7.02 -4.13
CA LEU A 257 1.34 6.40 -3.56
C LEU A 257 0.38 5.87 -4.64
N SER A 258 0.62 6.21 -5.90
CA SER A 258 -0.23 5.86 -7.03
C SER A 258 0.13 4.51 -7.66
N LEU A 259 -0.86 3.87 -8.26
CA LEU A 259 -0.66 2.78 -9.20
C LEU A 259 -0.21 3.32 -10.56
N CYS A 260 0.73 2.65 -11.22
CA CYS A 260 1.00 2.88 -12.63
C CYS A 260 -0.18 2.43 -13.51
N PRO A 261 -0.28 2.84 -14.79
CA PRO A 261 -1.42 2.50 -15.65
C PRO A 261 -1.66 0.99 -15.77
N ILE A 262 -0.61 0.20 -15.80
CA ILE A 262 -0.69 -1.25 -15.94
C ILE A 262 -1.31 -1.87 -14.67
N CYS A 263 -0.81 -1.49 -13.48
CA CYS A 263 -1.35 -1.97 -12.21
C CYS A 263 -2.75 -1.40 -11.92
N LEU A 264 -3.02 -0.17 -12.33
CA LEU A 264 -4.35 0.44 -12.24
C LEU A 264 -5.38 -0.35 -13.06
N ARG A 265 -5.03 -0.71 -14.32
CA ARG A 265 -5.89 -1.54 -15.16
C ARG A 265 -6.13 -2.92 -14.56
N LYS A 266 -5.09 -3.55 -13.97
CA LYS A 266 -5.23 -4.84 -13.29
C LYS A 266 -6.26 -4.73 -12.15
N LEU A 267 -6.09 -3.77 -11.26
CA LEU A 267 -7.00 -3.57 -10.14
C LEU A 267 -8.42 -3.23 -10.60
N GLN A 268 -8.56 -2.33 -11.58
CA GLN A 268 -9.83 -1.94 -12.16
C GLN A 268 -10.56 -3.14 -12.76
N SER A 269 -9.87 -4.03 -13.47
CA SER A 269 -10.46 -5.23 -14.05
C SER A 269 -10.96 -6.24 -13.02
N SER A 270 -10.43 -6.21 -11.79
CA SER A 270 -10.88 -7.06 -10.68
C SER A 270 -12.10 -6.49 -9.96
N ILE A 271 -12.11 -5.19 -9.70
CA ILE A 271 -13.14 -4.53 -8.86
C ILE A 271 -14.26 -3.94 -9.72
N GLY A 272 -13.95 -3.38 -10.90
CA GLY A 272 -14.95 -2.82 -11.83
C GLY A 272 -15.26 -1.33 -11.60
N PHE A 273 -14.41 -0.58 -10.89
CA PHE A 273 -14.64 0.86 -10.65
C PHE A 273 -14.38 1.72 -11.90
N LYS A 274 -14.97 2.92 -11.93
CA LYS A 274 -14.56 4.00 -12.85
C LYS A 274 -13.33 4.70 -12.30
N ILE A 275 -12.32 4.92 -13.14
CA ILE A 275 -11.04 5.51 -12.70
C ILE A 275 -11.26 6.93 -12.15
N ALA A 276 -12.13 7.73 -12.80
CA ALA A 276 -12.46 9.07 -12.34
C ALA A 276 -13.09 9.08 -10.94
N ASP A 277 -14.03 8.17 -10.67
CA ASP A 277 -14.70 8.11 -9.37
C ASP A 277 -13.73 7.72 -8.25
N ARG A 278 -12.85 6.75 -8.53
CA ARG A 278 -11.77 6.38 -7.61
C ARG A 278 -10.84 7.57 -7.31
N TYR A 279 -10.43 8.33 -8.33
CA TYR A 279 -9.54 9.47 -8.13
C TYR A 279 -10.23 10.60 -7.37
N LYS A 280 -11.52 10.84 -7.60
CA LYS A 280 -12.33 11.78 -6.81
C LYS A 280 -12.41 11.38 -5.34
N ALA A 281 -12.65 10.10 -5.05
CA ALA A 281 -12.71 9.59 -3.69
C ALA A 281 -11.36 9.74 -2.96
N LEU A 282 -10.24 9.44 -3.64
CA LEU A 282 -8.90 9.65 -3.09
C LEU A 282 -8.58 11.13 -2.84
N LEU A 283 -8.95 12.00 -3.78
CA LEU A 283 -8.76 13.44 -3.64
C LEU A 283 -9.60 14.00 -2.49
N GLN A 284 -10.85 13.54 -2.36
CA GLN A 284 -11.71 13.88 -1.23
C GLN A 284 -11.08 13.43 0.08
N TRP A 285 -10.56 12.21 0.17
CA TRP A 285 -9.89 11.72 1.36
C TRP A 285 -8.67 12.57 1.75
N VAL A 286 -7.88 13.03 0.77
CA VAL A 286 -6.73 13.93 1.02
C VAL A 286 -7.19 15.27 1.61
N HIS A 287 -8.31 15.80 1.13
CA HIS A 287 -8.81 17.12 1.54
C HIS A 287 -9.74 17.08 2.77
N ASP A 288 -10.19 15.90 3.19
CA ASP A 288 -11.09 15.75 4.34
C ASP A 288 -10.33 15.99 5.65
N ASP A 289 -10.70 17.04 6.35
CA ASP A 289 -10.10 17.45 7.64
C ASP A 289 -10.46 16.51 8.81
N GLY A 290 -11.23 15.44 8.57
CA GLY A 290 -11.65 14.50 9.61
C GLY A 290 -12.72 15.05 10.58
N GLY A 291 -13.28 16.21 10.29
CA GLY A 291 -14.14 16.99 11.18
C GLY A 291 -15.57 16.43 11.42
N SER A 292 -15.92 15.30 10.82
CA SER A 292 -17.30 14.77 10.92
C SER A 292 -17.62 13.99 12.20
N ALA A 293 -16.66 13.75 13.08
CA ALA A 293 -16.85 12.87 14.25
C ALA A 293 -16.71 13.57 15.63
N GLY A 294 -16.72 14.90 15.69
CA GLY A 294 -16.70 15.61 16.99
C GLY A 294 -15.42 15.46 17.82
N VAL A 295 -14.37 14.86 17.29
CA VAL A 295 -13.07 14.70 17.95
C VAL A 295 -12.08 15.63 17.25
N HIS A 296 -11.49 16.54 18.02
CA HIS A 296 -10.65 17.67 17.53
C HIS A 296 -9.28 17.30 16.97
N ALA A 297 -9.04 16.09 16.49
CA ALA A 297 -7.76 15.73 15.88
C ALA A 297 -7.83 15.87 14.35
N VAL A 298 -7.17 16.88 13.84
CA VAL A 298 -7.01 17.11 12.39
C VAL A 298 -6.14 16.00 11.80
N LYS A 299 -6.61 15.43 10.70
CA LYS A 299 -5.82 14.43 9.96
C LYS A 299 -4.57 15.09 9.36
N PRO A 300 -3.35 14.56 9.65
CA PRO A 300 -2.13 15.15 9.12
C PRO A 300 -1.97 14.79 7.64
N THR A 301 -2.09 15.78 6.74
CA THR A 301 -2.10 15.56 5.30
C THR A 301 -0.99 16.28 4.54
N GLU A 302 -0.05 16.95 5.22
CA GLU A 302 1.00 17.75 4.59
C GLU A 302 1.84 16.91 3.61
N ALA A 303 2.14 15.66 3.94
CA ALA A 303 2.91 14.75 3.07
C ALA A 303 2.15 14.30 1.81
N PHE A 304 0.83 14.56 1.73
CA PHE A 304 -0.01 14.16 0.60
C PHE A 304 -0.21 15.25 -0.46
N GLN A 305 0.40 16.43 -0.30
CA GLN A 305 0.20 17.56 -1.21
C GLN A 305 0.54 17.21 -2.68
N GLU A 306 1.69 16.59 -2.91
CA GLU A 306 2.08 16.17 -4.27
C GLU A 306 1.13 15.15 -4.85
N TYR A 307 0.64 14.22 -4.01
CA TYR A 307 -0.34 13.22 -4.41
C TYR A 307 -1.68 13.84 -4.77
N GLY A 308 -2.17 14.81 -3.99
CA GLY A 308 -3.37 15.57 -4.28
C GLY A 308 -3.27 16.32 -5.62
N GLN A 309 -2.16 17.00 -5.87
CA GLN A 309 -1.89 17.67 -7.14
C GLN A 309 -1.84 16.69 -8.32
N TRP A 310 -1.24 15.51 -8.12
CA TRP A 310 -1.20 14.46 -9.13
C TRP A 310 -2.62 13.96 -9.47
N LEU A 311 -3.47 13.71 -8.45
CA LEU A 311 -4.86 13.31 -8.63
C LEU A 311 -5.66 14.37 -9.42
N GLN A 312 -5.46 15.66 -9.11
CA GLN A 312 -6.09 16.77 -9.84
C GLN A 312 -5.68 16.79 -11.32
N ARG A 313 -4.39 16.59 -11.62
CA ARG A 313 -3.91 16.49 -13.01
C ARG A 313 -4.53 15.30 -13.75
N CYS A 314 -4.65 14.14 -13.09
CA CYS A 314 -5.31 12.98 -13.67
C CYS A 314 -6.78 13.25 -13.98
N LEU A 315 -7.52 13.90 -13.07
CA LEU A 315 -8.91 14.25 -13.27
C LEU A 315 -9.09 15.27 -14.40
N ALA A 316 -8.29 16.32 -14.44
CA ALA A 316 -8.30 17.31 -15.50
C ALA A 316 -8.01 16.72 -16.90
N MET A 317 -7.18 15.68 -16.98
CA MET A 317 -6.91 14.99 -18.25
C MET A 317 -8.10 14.15 -18.73
N MET A 318 -9.01 13.77 -17.83
CA MET A 318 -10.19 12.96 -18.18
C MET A 318 -11.36 13.80 -18.68
N GLU A 319 -11.35 15.11 -18.40
CA GLU A 319 -12.31 16.08 -18.93
C GLU A 319 -12.01 16.40 -20.40
#